data_b8b88b187038ec85e3ad934f45c7f827
#
_entry.id   b8b88b187038ec85e3ad934f45c7f827
#
_cell.length_a   1.000
_cell.length_b   1.000
_cell.length_c   1.000
_cell.angle_alpha   90.00
_cell.angle_beta   90.00
_cell.angle_gamma   90.00
#
_symmetry.space_group_name_H-M   'P 1'
#
loop_
_entity.id
_entity.type
_entity.pdbx_description
1 polymer ?
#
loop_
_entity_poly.entity_id
_entity_poly.type
_entity_poly.pdbx_seq_one_letter_code
_entity_poly.pdbx_strand_id
1 'polypeptide(L)'
;MDAGHGGKDKGAYWYGISEKTLTLDVAKRVEILLKKKGIAVAMTRKSDRFVSIKDRAYLANKYPGSIFVSIHFNAHTNSSVKGIETFYISPKGKELAKSIQNRLARRINTNDRGSKKYHYAVLTKTKGVAALVECGFISNRWEGTRCASNWFKDILAQEIASGIAFYCNKN
;
A
#
# COMPACT_ATOMS: atom_id res chain seq x y z
N MET A 1 6.01 -0.73 -7.47
CA MET A 1 4.86 -1.18 -6.66
C MET A 1 5.30 -2.35 -5.80
N ASP A 2 5.07 -2.27 -4.52
CA ASP A 2 5.45 -3.29 -3.56
C ASP A 2 4.22 -3.92 -2.90
N ALA A 3 4.15 -5.24 -2.93
CA ALA A 3 3.19 -6.02 -2.16
C ALA A 3 3.87 -6.46 -0.87
N GLY A 4 3.50 -5.89 0.27
CA GLY A 4 4.09 -6.21 1.57
C GLY A 4 4.07 -7.70 1.88
N HIS A 5 5.03 -8.15 2.69
CA HIS A 5 5.13 -9.56 3.10
C HIS A 5 5.31 -10.56 1.95
N GLY A 6 5.02 -11.85 2.18
CA GLY A 6 5.07 -12.91 1.17
C GLY A 6 5.89 -14.14 1.59
N GLY A 7 5.53 -15.30 1.08
CA GLY A 7 6.16 -16.59 1.40
C GLY A 7 6.09 -16.88 2.90
N LYS A 8 7.25 -17.05 3.54
CA LYS A 8 7.37 -17.30 4.98
C LYS A 8 6.94 -16.13 5.87
N ASP A 9 7.02 -14.90 5.38
CA ASP A 9 6.52 -13.71 6.07
C ASP A 9 5.02 -13.56 5.76
N LYS A 10 4.20 -13.92 6.73
CA LYS A 10 2.73 -13.87 6.60
C LYS A 10 2.17 -12.46 6.78
N GLY A 11 2.92 -11.54 7.41
CA GLY A 11 2.39 -10.31 7.94
C GLY A 11 1.37 -10.57 9.04
N ALA A 12 0.45 -9.65 9.25
CA ALA A 12 -0.66 -9.86 10.17
C ALA A 12 -1.58 -11.00 9.70
N TYR A 13 -2.11 -11.76 10.68
CA TYR A 13 -3.05 -12.86 10.44
C TYR A 13 -4.17 -12.84 11.48
N TRP A 14 -5.39 -12.57 11.04
CA TRP A 14 -6.56 -12.45 11.90
C TRP A 14 -7.80 -13.03 11.21
N TYR A 15 -8.60 -13.79 11.95
CA TYR A 15 -9.88 -14.36 11.46
C TYR A 15 -9.76 -15.13 10.13
N GLY A 16 -8.66 -15.86 9.93
CA GLY A 16 -8.40 -16.56 8.66
C GLY A 16 -7.89 -15.67 7.52
N ILE A 17 -7.74 -14.37 7.74
CA ILE A 17 -7.29 -13.40 6.75
C ILE A 17 -5.78 -13.18 6.91
N SER A 18 -5.02 -13.37 5.84
CA SER A 18 -3.57 -13.14 5.80
C SER A 18 -3.24 -11.86 5.05
N GLU A 19 -2.48 -10.99 5.69
CA GLU A 19 -2.03 -9.73 5.09
C GLU A 19 -1.29 -9.95 3.76
N LYS A 20 -0.36 -10.91 3.69
CA LYS A 20 0.41 -11.18 2.46
C LYS A 20 -0.47 -11.48 1.23
N THR A 21 -1.63 -12.09 1.44
CA THR A 21 -2.58 -12.42 0.36
C THR A 21 -3.31 -11.16 -0.11
N LEU A 22 -3.76 -10.33 0.83
CA LEU A 22 -4.45 -9.08 0.52
C LEU A 22 -3.52 -8.09 -0.20
N THR A 23 -2.30 -7.93 0.31
CA THR A 23 -1.31 -7.00 -0.28
C THR A 23 -0.96 -7.37 -1.71
N LEU A 24 -0.80 -8.67 -2.00
CA LEU A 24 -0.53 -9.15 -3.35
C LEU A 24 -1.71 -8.90 -4.30
N ASP A 25 -2.92 -9.18 -3.86
CA ASP A 25 -4.13 -9.02 -4.67
C ASP A 25 -4.34 -7.53 -5.01
N VAL A 26 -4.33 -6.64 -3.99
CA VAL A 26 -4.50 -5.20 -4.22
C VAL A 26 -3.37 -4.64 -5.09
N ALA A 27 -2.11 -4.99 -4.84
CA ALA A 27 -0.98 -4.49 -5.62
C ALA A 27 -1.06 -4.91 -7.12
N LYS A 28 -1.53 -6.13 -7.41
CA LYS A 28 -1.78 -6.58 -8.79
C LYS A 28 -2.89 -5.79 -9.48
N ARG A 29 -3.99 -5.51 -8.76
CA ARG A 29 -5.08 -4.67 -9.30
C ARG A 29 -4.59 -3.25 -9.58
N VAL A 30 -3.79 -2.66 -8.69
CA VAL A 30 -3.16 -1.35 -8.89
C VAL A 30 -2.23 -1.38 -10.11
N GLU A 31 -1.38 -2.42 -10.27
CA GLU A 31 -0.52 -2.58 -11.45
C GLU A 31 -1.32 -2.52 -12.75
N ILE A 32 -2.42 -3.27 -12.83
CA ILE A 32 -3.28 -3.31 -14.03
C ILE A 32 -3.85 -1.91 -14.33
N LEU A 33 -4.37 -1.22 -13.31
CA LEU A 33 -4.98 0.09 -13.47
C LEU A 33 -3.97 1.18 -13.87
N LEU A 34 -2.76 1.14 -13.32
CA LEU A 34 -1.68 2.07 -13.69
C LEU A 34 -1.21 1.83 -15.12
N LYS A 35 -1.05 0.57 -15.54
CA LYS A 35 -0.68 0.23 -16.92
C LYS A 35 -1.74 0.71 -17.93
N LYS A 36 -3.03 0.59 -17.61
CA LYS A 36 -4.12 1.14 -18.44
C LYS A 36 -4.05 2.67 -18.58
N LYS A 37 -3.40 3.35 -17.64
CA LYS A 37 -3.14 4.80 -17.69
C LYS A 37 -1.78 5.17 -18.32
N GLY A 38 -1.08 4.21 -18.94
CA GLY A 38 0.22 4.42 -19.58
C GLY A 38 1.40 4.52 -18.59
N ILE A 39 1.18 4.22 -17.30
CA ILE A 39 2.24 4.28 -16.28
C ILE A 39 2.93 2.92 -16.19
N ALA A 40 4.24 2.89 -16.45
CA ALA A 40 5.05 1.68 -16.32
C ALA A 40 5.16 1.27 -14.83
N VAL A 41 5.03 -0.03 -14.56
CA VAL A 41 5.05 -0.57 -13.20
C VAL A 41 5.99 -1.76 -13.10
N ALA A 42 6.95 -1.69 -12.16
CA ALA A 42 7.75 -2.82 -11.69
C ALA A 42 7.19 -3.31 -10.35
N MET A 43 6.97 -4.62 -10.20
CA MET A 43 6.46 -5.25 -8.98
C MET A 43 7.59 -5.93 -8.22
N THR A 44 7.62 -5.79 -6.88
CA THR A 44 8.59 -6.51 -6.02
C THR A 44 8.32 -8.01 -6.01
N ARG A 45 7.06 -8.41 -6.07
CA ARG A 45 6.63 -9.80 -6.23
C ARG A 45 5.30 -9.88 -6.99
N LYS A 46 5.14 -10.95 -7.74
CA LYS A 46 3.90 -11.27 -8.49
C LYS A 46 3.27 -12.60 -8.05
N SER A 47 3.89 -13.28 -7.09
CA SER A 47 3.43 -14.53 -6.50
C SER A 47 3.64 -14.51 -4.99
N ASP A 48 3.17 -15.56 -4.29
CA ASP A 48 3.42 -15.72 -2.85
C ASP A 48 4.86 -16.19 -2.60
N ARG A 49 5.80 -15.25 -2.69
CA ARG A 49 7.22 -15.47 -2.38
C ARG A 49 7.72 -14.44 -1.38
N PHE A 50 8.68 -14.83 -0.57
CA PHE A 50 9.38 -13.91 0.32
C PHE A 50 10.28 -12.96 -0.47
N VAL A 51 10.23 -11.67 -0.13
CA VAL A 51 11.14 -10.64 -0.63
C VAL A 51 11.64 -9.86 0.57
N SER A 52 12.95 -9.78 0.73
CA SER A 52 13.54 -9.04 1.86
C SER A 52 13.31 -7.53 1.72
N ILE A 53 13.32 -6.80 2.84
CA ILE A 53 13.23 -5.33 2.82
C ILE A 53 14.36 -4.72 1.97
N LYS A 54 15.56 -5.32 2.01
CA LYS A 54 16.71 -4.90 1.20
C LYS A 54 16.41 -5.03 -0.30
N ASP A 55 15.82 -6.16 -0.72
CA ASP A 55 15.53 -6.41 -2.13
C ASP A 55 14.38 -5.53 -2.64
N ARG A 56 13.37 -5.23 -1.79
CA ARG A 56 12.31 -4.25 -2.12
C ARG A 56 12.89 -2.88 -2.39
N ALA A 57 13.73 -2.38 -1.49
CA ALA A 57 14.41 -1.09 -1.65
C ALA A 57 15.41 -1.10 -2.83
N TYR A 58 16.13 -2.20 -3.03
CA TYR A 58 17.02 -2.35 -4.19
C TYR A 58 16.26 -2.20 -5.50
N LEU A 59 15.13 -2.89 -5.64
CA LEU A 59 14.29 -2.77 -6.85
C LEU A 59 13.80 -1.33 -7.05
N ALA A 60 13.34 -0.67 -5.99
CA ALA A 60 12.92 0.73 -6.05
C ALA A 60 14.06 1.64 -6.53
N ASN A 61 15.26 1.45 -5.98
CA ASN A 61 16.43 2.28 -6.27
C ASN A 61 17.05 1.99 -7.66
N LYS A 62 16.71 0.86 -8.28
CA LYS A 62 17.15 0.50 -9.64
C LYS A 62 16.56 1.42 -10.73
N TYR A 63 15.46 2.08 -10.44
CA TYR A 63 14.75 2.95 -11.39
C TYR A 63 14.77 4.40 -10.90
N PRO A 64 15.83 5.18 -11.20
CA PRO A 64 15.90 6.59 -10.82
C PRO A 64 14.70 7.38 -11.37
N GLY A 65 14.17 8.28 -10.55
CA GLY A 65 12.97 9.07 -10.91
C GLY A 65 11.64 8.34 -10.71
N SER A 66 11.64 7.03 -10.43
CA SER A 66 10.42 6.32 -10.13
C SER A 66 9.90 6.63 -8.72
N ILE A 67 8.63 6.33 -8.50
CA ILE A 67 8.01 6.35 -7.17
C ILE A 67 7.85 4.92 -6.64
N PHE A 68 7.97 4.78 -5.33
CA PHE A 68 7.76 3.51 -4.63
C PHE A 68 6.48 3.59 -3.78
N VAL A 69 5.56 2.66 -4.00
CA VAL A 69 4.36 2.53 -3.17
C VAL A 69 4.28 1.10 -2.64
N SER A 70 4.26 0.96 -1.33
CA SER A 70 4.10 -0.32 -0.61
C SER A 70 2.68 -0.45 -0.09
N ILE A 71 2.06 -1.61 -0.34
CA ILE A 71 0.69 -1.93 0.08
C ILE A 71 0.75 -2.84 1.30
N HIS A 72 0.03 -2.45 2.36
CA HIS A 72 -0.07 -3.13 3.64
C HIS A 72 -1.50 -3.13 4.18
N PHE A 73 -1.74 -3.96 5.19
CA PHE A 73 -2.94 -3.98 6.01
C PHE A 73 -2.54 -4.06 7.48
N ASN A 74 -3.00 -3.09 8.24
CA ASN A 74 -2.62 -2.91 9.63
C ASN A 74 -3.28 -3.94 10.57
N ALA A 75 -2.73 -4.06 11.76
CA ALA A 75 -3.32 -4.80 12.87
C ALA A 75 -3.00 -4.11 14.20
N HIS A 76 -3.88 -4.29 15.19
CA HIS A 76 -3.71 -3.76 16.53
C HIS A 76 -4.27 -4.77 17.54
N THR A 77 -3.69 -4.82 18.75
CA THR A 77 -4.17 -5.70 19.84
C THR A 77 -5.58 -5.36 20.29
N ASN A 78 -5.95 -4.07 20.28
CA ASN A 78 -7.32 -3.64 20.45
C ASN A 78 -8.07 -3.77 19.13
N SER A 79 -8.99 -4.72 19.04
CA SER A 79 -9.79 -5.02 17.84
C SER A 79 -10.81 -3.93 17.46
N SER A 80 -11.04 -2.94 18.31
CA SER A 80 -11.90 -1.77 17.97
C SER A 80 -11.18 -0.78 17.07
N VAL A 81 -9.84 -0.83 16.98
CA VAL A 81 -9.05 0.06 16.13
C VAL A 81 -9.31 -0.25 14.67
N LYS A 82 -9.59 0.82 13.89
CA LYS A 82 -9.89 0.74 12.46
C LYS A 82 -9.46 2.01 11.73
N GLY A 83 -9.45 1.97 10.42
CA GLY A 83 -9.14 3.13 9.58
C GLY A 83 -8.06 2.86 8.55
N ILE A 84 -7.78 3.89 7.75
CA ILE A 84 -6.78 3.92 6.70
C ILE A 84 -5.73 4.98 7.01
N GLU A 85 -4.48 4.71 6.70
CA GLU A 85 -3.39 5.65 6.89
C GLU A 85 -2.28 5.45 5.85
N THR A 86 -1.56 6.52 5.53
CA THR A 86 -0.46 6.43 4.56
C THR A 86 0.81 7.05 5.15
N PHE A 87 1.90 6.32 5.09
CA PHE A 87 3.18 6.71 5.67
C PHE A 87 4.17 7.19 4.61
N TYR A 88 5.02 8.13 5.00
CA TYR A 88 6.07 8.71 4.18
C TYR A 88 7.32 9.05 5.00
N ILE A 89 8.43 9.40 4.35
CA ILE A 89 9.65 9.87 5.03
C ILE A 89 10.17 11.21 4.50
N SER A 90 10.01 11.50 3.21
CA SER A 90 10.52 12.71 2.55
C SER A 90 9.41 13.73 2.23
N PRO A 91 9.73 15.02 1.96
CA PRO A 91 8.74 16.00 1.53
C PRO A 91 7.96 15.58 0.28
N LYS A 92 8.63 15.09 -0.77
CA LYS A 92 7.96 14.56 -1.98
C LYS A 92 7.14 13.29 -1.67
N GLY A 93 7.62 12.43 -0.76
CA GLY A 93 6.84 11.30 -0.25
C GLY A 93 5.57 11.74 0.46
N LYS A 94 5.59 12.88 1.18
CA LYS A 94 4.40 13.47 1.81
C LYS A 94 3.34 13.86 0.79
N GLU A 95 3.74 14.44 -0.34
CA GLU A 95 2.82 14.82 -1.41
C GLU A 95 2.16 13.59 -2.04
N LEU A 96 2.94 12.54 -2.33
CA LEU A 96 2.44 11.26 -2.82
C LEU A 96 1.48 10.62 -1.81
N ALA A 97 1.88 10.54 -0.53
CA ALA A 97 1.07 9.97 0.54
C ALA A 97 -0.27 10.72 0.70
N LYS A 98 -0.24 12.05 0.69
CA LYS A 98 -1.47 12.87 0.73
C LYS A 98 -2.36 12.65 -0.49
N SER A 99 -1.76 12.52 -1.69
CA SER A 99 -2.52 12.27 -2.91
C SER A 99 -3.30 10.96 -2.83
N ILE A 100 -2.67 9.90 -2.32
CA ILE A 100 -3.32 8.59 -2.14
C ILE A 100 -4.34 8.65 -0.99
N GLN A 101 -3.93 9.13 0.19
CA GLN A 101 -4.78 9.18 1.39
C GLN A 101 -6.08 9.93 1.17
N ASN A 102 -6.01 11.11 0.56
CA ASN A 102 -7.20 11.94 0.31
C ASN A 102 -8.24 11.25 -0.58
N ARG A 103 -7.80 10.43 -1.54
CA ARG A 103 -8.73 9.68 -2.40
C ARG A 103 -9.35 8.51 -1.63
N LEU A 104 -8.55 7.76 -0.90
CA LEU A 104 -9.05 6.69 -0.04
C LEU A 104 -10.06 7.21 0.99
N ALA A 105 -9.74 8.31 1.68
CA ALA A 105 -10.59 8.90 2.72
C ALA A 105 -11.93 9.41 2.18
N ARG A 106 -11.95 9.95 0.96
CA ARG A 106 -13.22 10.40 0.31
C ARG A 106 -14.12 9.25 -0.12
N ARG A 107 -13.55 8.09 -0.42
CA ARG A 107 -14.27 6.96 -1.00
C ARG A 107 -14.66 5.90 0.01
N ILE A 108 -13.86 5.74 1.06
CA ILE A 108 -13.99 4.65 2.03
C ILE A 108 -14.58 5.19 3.33
N ASN A 109 -15.73 4.66 3.71
CA ASN A 109 -16.35 4.97 5.00
C ASN A 109 -15.61 4.22 6.13
N THR A 110 -14.56 4.84 6.67
CA THR A 110 -13.81 4.40 7.84
C THR A 110 -13.07 5.58 8.44
N ASN A 111 -12.33 5.38 9.54
CA ASN A 111 -11.54 6.45 10.15
C ASN A 111 -10.41 6.86 9.20
N ASP A 112 -10.41 8.11 8.77
CA ASP A 112 -9.25 8.72 8.12
C ASP A 112 -8.19 9.04 9.18
N ARG A 113 -7.13 8.23 9.22
CA ARG A 113 -6.01 8.40 10.16
C ARG A 113 -4.91 9.30 9.58
N GLY A 114 -5.09 9.75 8.35
CA GLY A 114 -4.25 10.73 7.67
C GLY A 114 -2.93 10.18 7.14
N SER A 115 -2.10 11.13 6.65
CA SER A 115 -0.75 10.86 6.19
C SER A 115 0.26 11.23 7.26
N LYS A 116 1.19 10.30 7.61
CA LYS A 116 2.11 10.43 8.74
C LYS A 116 3.56 10.20 8.33
N LYS A 117 4.48 10.96 8.93
CA LYS A 117 5.90 10.65 8.80
C LYS A 117 6.25 9.50 9.74
N TYR A 118 6.81 8.41 9.18
CA TYR A 118 7.25 7.28 9.98
C TYR A 118 8.43 6.54 9.32
N HIS A 119 9.36 6.04 10.13
CA HIS A 119 10.62 5.46 9.68
C HIS A 119 10.52 3.94 9.43
N TYR A 120 9.53 3.52 8.62
CA TYR A 120 9.53 2.13 8.15
C TYR A 120 10.80 1.82 7.36
N ALA A 121 11.40 0.67 7.62
CA ALA A 121 12.68 0.29 7.04
C ALA A 121 12.66 0.27 5.50
N VAL A 122 11.54 -0.09 4.87
CA VAL A 122 11.39 -0.07 3.41
C VAL A 122 11.39 1.36 2.86
N LEU A 123 10.80 2.31 3.60
CA LEU A 123 10.79 3.73 3.20
C LEU A 123 12.17 4.38 3.40
N THR A 124 12.84 4.08 4.53
CA THR A 124 14.16 4.66 4.84
C THR A 124 15.25 4.17 3.89
N LYS A 125 15.14 2.95 3.38
CA LYS A 125 16.09 2.37 2.42
C LYS A 125 15.81 2.75 0.96
N THR A 126 14.65 3.35 0.68
CA THR A 126 14.29 3.83 -0.65
C THR A 126 14.79 5.27 -0.84
N LYS A 127 15.66 5.48 -1.83
CA LYS A 127 16.28 6.80 -2.11
C LYS A 127 15.32 7.78 -2.81
N GLY A 128 14.32 7.26 -3.52
CA GLY A 128 13.35 8.04 -4.27
C GLY A 128 12.13 8.46 -3.46
N VAL A 129 11.09 8.88 -4.17
CA VAL A 129 9.79 9.21 -3.60
C VAL A 129 9.09 7.93 -3.16
N ALA A 130 8.71 7.83 -1.88
CA ALA A 130 8.16 6.61 -1.32
C ALA A 130 6.97 6.88 -0.39
N ALA A 131 5.97 5.98 -0.45
CA ALA A 131 4.85 5.92 0.47
C ALA A 131 4.50 4.46 0.82
N LEU A 132 3.95 4.24 2.02
CA LEU A 132 3.39 2.97 2.46
C LEU A 132 1.94 3.19 2.84
N VAL A 133 1.04 2.39 2.27
CA VAL A 133 -0.41 2.52 2.44
C VAL A 133 -0.92 1.39 3.31
N GLU A 134 -1.49 1.72 4.47
CA GLU A 134 -2.24 0.81 5.33
C GLU A 134 -3.72 0.88 4.94
N CYS A 135 -4.18 -0.14 4.26
CA CYS A 135 -5.49 -0.18 3.60
C CYS A 135 -6.67 -0.49 4.54
N GLY A 136 -6.41 -0.70 5.82
CA GLY A 136 -7.39 -1.05 6.85
C GLY A 136 -6.80 -1.97 7.91
N PHE A 137 -7.49 -2.16 9.04
CA PHE A 137 -7.06 -3.01 10.14
C PHE A 137 -7.73 -4.38 10.05
N ILE A 138 -6.97 -5.44 9.70
CA ILE A 138 -7.52 -6.79 9.61
C ILE A 138 -7.79 -7.42 10.98
N SER A 139 -7.27 -6.83 12.05
CA SER A 139 -7.61 -7.19 13.44
C SER A 139 -8.99 -6.71 13.89
N ASN A 140 -9.58 -5.73 13.21
CA ASN A 140 -10.97 -5.36 13.37
C ASN A 140 -11.84 -6.29 12.51
N ARG A 141 -12.75 -7.06 13.13
CA ARG A 141 -13.49 -8.10 12.43
C ARG A 141 -14.31 -7.59 11.25
N TRP A 142 -14.99 -6.47 11.43
CA TRP A 142 -15.80 -5.86 10.36
C TRP A 142 -14.91 -5.33 9.22
N GLU A 143 -13.86 -4.60 9.57
CA GLU A 143 -12.95 -4.03 8.56
C GLU A 143 -12.14 -5.13 7.86
N GLY A 144 -11.67 -6.14 8.57
CA GLY A 144 -10.95 -7.29 8.01
C GLY A 144 -11.82 -8.08 7.01
N THR A 145 -13.08 -8.37 7.37
CA THR A 145 -14.03 -9.03 6.45
C THR A 145 -14.22 -8.19 5.18
N ARG A 146 -14.38 -6.87 5.33
CA ARG A 146 -14.47 -5.94 4.20
C ARG A 146 -13.20 -5.96 3.34
N CYS A 147 -12.01 -5.90 3.95
CA CYS A 147 -10.72 -5.94 3.26
C CYS A 147 -10.54 -7.22 2.44
N ALA A 148 -11.11 -8.34 2.88
CA ALA A 148 -11.05 -9.61 2.17
C ALA A 148 -11.99 -9.67 0.94
N SER A 149 -13.02 -8.81 0.86
CA SER A 149 -13.98 -8.81 -0.24
C SER A 149 -13.37 -8.28 -1.55
N ASN A 150 -13.74 -8.89 -2.68
CA ASN A 150 -13.27 -8.45 -4.00
C ASN A 150 -13.70 -7.01 -4.32
N TRP A 151 -14.94 -6.67 -4.00
CA TRP A 151 -15.47 -5.32 -4.18
C TRP A 151 -14.61 -4.26 -3.48
N PHE A 152 -14.22 -4.49 -2.23
CA PHE A 152 -13.43 -3.51 -1.49
C PHE A 152 -11.97 -3.43 -2.00
N LYS A 153 -11.38 -4.56 -2.40
CA LYS A 153 -10.05 -4.58 -3.02
C LYS A 153 -10.04 -3.82 -4.34
N ASP A 154 -11.13 -3.84 -5.11
CA ASP A 154 -11.27 -3.03 -6.33
C ASP A 154 -11.33 -1.54 -6.01
N ILE A 155 -12.08 -1.13 -4.98
CA ILE A 155 -12.12 0.26 -4.53
C ILE A 155 -10.73 0.73 -4.09
N LEU A 156 -10.05 -0.04 -3.23
CA LEU A 156 -8.69 0.28 -2.80
C LEU A 156 -7.76 0.48 -3.99
N ALA A 157 -7.78 -0.45 -4.94
CA ALA A 157 -6.92 -0.39 -6.12
C ALA A 157 -7.22 0.83 -6.99
N GLN A 158 -8.49 1.15 -7.22
CA GLN A 158 -8.93 2.31 -8.01
C GLN A 158 -8.45 3.62 -7.38
N GLU A 159 -8.64 3.79 -6.07
CA GLU A 159 -8.28 5.02 -5.39
C GLU A 159 -6.75 5.17 -5.23
N ILE A 160 -6.03 4.08 -4.94
CA ILE A 160 -4.57 4.09 -4.90
C ILE A 160 -4.00 4.42 -6.29
N ALA A 161 -4.45 3.75 -7.35
CA ALA A 161 -3.98 4.01 -8.71
C ALA A 161 -4.31 5.45 -9.15
N SER A 162 -5.48 5.97 -8.80
CA SER A 162 -5.87 7.35 -9.10
C SER A 162 -5.03 8.37 -8.32
N GLY A 163 -4.69 8.08 -7.06
CA GLY A 163 -3.80 8.93 -6.26
C GLY A 163 -2.38 8.98 -6.82
N ILE A 164 -1.86 7.81 -7.25
CA ILE A 164 -0.54 7.71 -7.90
C ILE A 164 -0.53 8.49 -9.22
N ALA A 165 -1.53 8.25 -10.09
CA ALA A 165 -1.61 8.92 -11.39
C ALA A 165 -1.73 10.46 -11.24
N PHE A 166 -2.53 10.93 -10.28
CA PHE A 166 -2.64 12.36 -9.98
C PHE A 166 -1.31 12.96 -9.55
N TYR A 167 -0.55 12.27 -8.70
CA TYR A 167 0.78 12.70 -8.29
C TYR A 167 1.75 12.76 -9.49
N CYS A 168 1.77 11.72 -10.33
CA CYS A 168 2.64 11.68 -11.52
C CYS A 168 2.33 12.78 -12.54
N ASN A 169 1.06 13.14 -12.73
CA ASN A 169 0.66 14.18 -13.69
C ASN A 169 0.98 15.62 -13.19
N LYS A 170 1.22 15.78 -11.89
CA LYS A 170 1.52 17.09 -11.29
C LYS A 170 3.03 17.38 -11.23
N ASN A 171 3.86 16.37 -11.28
CA ASN A 171 5.31 16.42 -11.09
C ASN A 171 6.05 15.79 -12.28
#